data_f6c895e81cd49e36ef3c83f3437ff455
#
_entry.id   f6c895e81cd49e36ef3c83f3437ff455
#
_cell.length_a   1.000
_cell.length_b   1.000
_cell.length_c   1.000
_cell.angle_alpha   90.00
_cell.angle_beta   90.00
_cell.angle_gamma   90.00
#
_symmetry.space_group_name_H-M   'P 1'
#
loop_
_entity.id
_entity.type
_entity.pdbx_description
1 polymer ?
#
loop_
_entity_poly.entity_id
_entity_poly.type
_entity_poly.pdbx_seq_one_letter_code
_entity_poly.pdbx_strand_id
1 'polypeptide(L)'
;LVHASLTLSPLDFRLPELCQQLGVPLVATFHPPFDAAVRNLTAGTQQLSYQLYAPALARYDRVIVFSHLQADVLERLGVPSERLVVIPNGVDPHRWCPAKPGLLSPALNSVRQRLGQQRTFLYMGRLATEKNVEALLRAWRLVSPQGCRLVIVGDGPLRSSLQNKFSNTDIVWWGHEPDLDIRVALLQCAEVFILPSLVEGLSLALLEAMASGTACVATDAGADGEVLEGGAGIVLSTQGVTTQLRTLLPVLRDQPVLTAELGRRARIRALDRYTINRNIDAIEMLYDDLLRTQALAA
;
A
#
# COMPACT_ATOMS: atom_id res chain seq x y z
N LEU A 1 -2.15 -0.68 -29.24
CA LEU A 1 -2.31 -1.35 -27.93
C LEU A 1 -3.33 -0.60 -27.09
N VAL A 2 -4.17 -1.33 -26.35
CA VAL A 2 -5.09 -0.79 -25.35
C VAL A 2 -4.65 -1.26 -23.98
N HIS A 3 -4.56 -0.34 -23.01
CA HIS A 3 -4.32 -0.68 -21.61
C HIS A 3 -5.49 -0.21 -20.75
N ALA A 4 -6.13 -1.13 -20.05
CA ALA A 4 -7.29 -0.89 -19.22
C ALA A 4 -6.94 -1.02 -17.73
N SER A 5 -7.28 0.01 -16.94
CA SER A 5 -7.35 -0.10 -15.47
C SER A 5 -8.76 -0.54 -15.11
N LEU A 6 -8.89 -1.75 -14.56
CA LEU A 6 -10.19 -2.38 -14.36
C LEU A 6 -10.92 -1.80 -13.13
N THR A 7 -12.19 -1.43 -13.34
CA THR A 7 -13.00 -0.68 -12.35
C THR A 7 -14.38 -1.28 -12.08
N LEU A 8 -14.63 -2.57 -12.42
CA LEU A 8 -15.94 -3.22 -12.39
C LEU A 8 -16.96 -2.57 -13.35
N SER A 9 -16.48 -2.07 -14.47
CA SER A 9 -17.34 -1.52 -15.51
C SER A 9 -17.78 -2.64 -16.48
N PRO A 10 -18.99 -2.57 -17.08
CA PRO A 10 -19.37 -3.48 -18.14
C PRO A 10 -18.40 -3.49 -19.34
N LEU A 11 -17.67 -2.40 -19.53
CA LEU A 11 -16.64 -2.28 -20.56
C LEU A 11 -15.49 -3.26 -20.34
N ASP A 12 -15.07 -3.49 -19.09
CA ASP A 12 -13.98 -4.39 -18.75
C ASP A 12 -14.19 -5.81 -19.29
N PHE A 13 -15.44 -6.24 -19.37
CA PHE A 13 -15.83 -7.56 -19.89
C PHE A 13 -16.00 -7.61 -21.42
N ARG A 14 -16.15 -6.45 -22.07
CA ARG A 14 -16.32 -6.33 -23.54
C ARG A 14 -15.03 -5.99 -24.26
N LEU A 15 -14.05 -5.40 -23.58
CA LEU A 15 -12.77 -5.01 -24.17
C LEU A 15 -12.06 -6.16 -24.91
N PRO A 16 -12.01 -7.41 -24.40
CA PRO A 16 -11.36 -8.49 -25.13
C PRO A 16 -11.94 -8.73 -26.51
N GLU A 17 -13.27 -8.71 -26.64
CA GLU A 17 -13.95 -8.89 -27.92
C GLU A 17 -13.71 -7.72 -28.87
N LEU A 18 -13.81 -6.49 -28.36
CA LEU A 18 -13.60 -5.28 -29.14
C LEU A 18 -12.15 -5.17 -29.65
N CYS A 19 -11.16 -5.45 -28.81
CA CYS A 19 -9.76 -5.39 -29.20
C CYS A 19 -9.40 -6.51 -30.19
N GLN A 20 -9.98 -7.70 -30.04
CA GLN A 20 -9.82 -8.79 -30.98
C GLN A 20 -10.38 -8.41 -32.37
N GLN A 21 -11.57 -7.78 -32.43
CA GLN A 21 -12.15 -7.31 -33.70
C GLN A 21 -11.30 -6.23 -34.38
N LEU A 22 -10.64 -5.38 -33.56
CA LEU A 22 -9.80 -4.30 -34.08
C LEU A 22 -8.36 -4.76 -34.35
N GLY A 23 -8.01 -5.99 -34.01
CA GLY A 23 -6.65 -6.52 -34.15
C GLY A 23 -5.61 -5.75 -33.30
N VAL A 24 -5.97 -5.29 -32.12
CA VAL A 24 -5.05 -4.54 -31.24
C VAL A 24 -4.80 -5.28 -29.94
N PRO A 25 -3.54 -5.32 -29.43
CA PRO A 25 -3.22 -5.96 -28.15
C PRO A 25 -3.94 -5.29 -26.99
N LEU A 26 -4.34 -6.09 -26.01
CA LEU A 26 -5.07 -5.66 -24.81
C LEU A 26 -4.34 -6.04 -23.54
N VAL A 27 -3.98 -5.04 -22.75
CA VAL A 27 -3.37 -5.18 -21.42
C VAL A 27 -4.35 -4.74 -20.35
N ALA A 28 -4.39 -5.44 -19.22
CA ALA A 28 -5.09 -4.98 -18.02
C ALA A 28 -4.11 -4.69 -16.91
N THR A 29 -4.34 -3.64 -16.10
CA THR A 29 -3.88 -3.60 -14.71
C THR A 29 -5.03 -4.02 -13.81
N PHE A 30 -4.86 -5.13 -13.11
CA PHE A 30 -5.87 -5.65 -12.21
C PHE A 30 -5.70 -5.09 -10.82
N HIS A 31 -6.51 -4.09 -10.52
CA HIS A 31 -6.71 -3.62 -9.16
C HIS A 31 -7.88 -4.43 -8.57
N PRO A 32 -7.69 -5.19 -7.45
CA PRO A 32 -8.86 -5.69 -6.73
C PRO A 32 -9.76 -4.49 -6.44
N PRO A 33 -11.03 -4.49 -6.91
CA PRO A 33 -11.85 -3.30 -6.85
C PRO A 33 -12.11 -2.89 -5.41
N PHE A 34 -11.57 -1.75 -5.04
CA PHE A 34 -11.93 -1.01 -3.85
C PHE A 34 -13.03 -0.03 -4.21
N ASP A 35 -14.24 -0.54 -4.47
CA ASP A 35 -15.35 0.36 -4.75
C ASP A 35 -15.73 1.13 -3.49
N ALA A 36 -15.60 2.45 -3.59
CA ALA A 36 -16.06 3.37 -2.54
C ALA A 36 -17.58 3.25 -2.28
N ALA A 37 -18.33 2.64 -3.20
CA ALA A 37 -19.76 2.38 -3.06
C ALA A 37 -20.06 1.12 -2.21
N VAL A 38 -19.12 0.16 -2.13
CA VAL A 38 -19.28 -1.03 -1.29
C VAL A 38 -18.71 -0.73 0.10
N ARG A 39 -19.56 -0.24 0.99
CA ARG A 39 -19.19 0.28 2.33
C ARG A 39 -18.58 -0.73 3.30
N ASN A 40 -18.56 -2.03 2.98
CA ASN A 40 -18.05 -3.11 3.83
C ASN A 40 -17.32 -4.17 3.01
N LEU A 41 -16.12 -3.85 2.51
CA LEU A 41 -15.26 -4.84 1.88
C LEU A 41 -14.67 -5.75 2.97
N THR A 42 -15.14 -6.98 2.99
CA THR A 42 -14.53 -8.08 3.74
C THR A 42 -13.61 -8.88 2.82
N ALA A 43 -12.75 -9.74 3.36
CA ALA A 43 -11.93 -10.67 2.58
C ALA A 43 -12.78 -11.51 1.59
N GLY A 44 -14.04 -11.80 1.94
CA GLY A 44 -14.99 -12.51 1.06
C GLY A 44 -15.39 -11.72 -0.20
N THR A 45 -15.55 -10.40 -0.10
CA THR A 45 -15.87 -9.57 -1.29
C THR A 45 -14.68 -9.41 -2.22
N GLN A 46 -13.46 -9.39 -1.70
CA GLN A 46 -12.25 -9.42 -2.50
C GLN A 46 -12.18 -10.74 -3.29
N GLN A 47 -12.38 -11.88 -2.62
CA GLN A 47 -12.41 -13.20 -3.28
C GLN A 47 -13.45 -13.28 -4.40
N LEU A 48 -14.64 -12.72 -4.18
CA LEU A 48 -15.71 -12.68 -5.18
C LEU A 48 -15.28 -11.86 -6.42
N SER A 49 -14.58 -10.74 -6.23
CA SER A 49 -14.10 -9.94 -7.36
C SER A 49 -13.08 -10.69 -8.21
N TYR A 50 -12.18 -11.46 -7.59
CA TYR A 50 -11.26 -12.33 -8.34
C TYR A 50 -12.01 -13.37 -9.17
N GLN A 51 -13.00 -14.04 -8.59
CA GLN A 51 -13.82 -15.04 -9.30
C GLN A 51 -14.62 -14.42 -10.45
N LEU A 52 -15.15 -13.22 -10.26
CA LEU A 52 -15.91 -12.52 -11.30
C LEU A 52 -15.03 -12.10 -12.49
N TYR A 53 -13.82 -11.62 -12.20
CA TYR A 53 -12.93 -11.14 -13.25
C TYR A 53 -12.13 -12.24 -13.96
N ALA A 54 -11.81 -13.35 -13.31
CA ALA A 54 -10.92 -14.36 -13.86
C ALA A 54 -11.29 -14.83 -15.28
N PRO A 55 -12.58 -15.10 -15.63
CA PRO A 55 -12.95 -15.49 -16.99
C PRO A 55 -12.71 -14.40 -18.03
N ALA A 56 -12.84 -13.13 -17.66
CA ALA A 56 -12.56 -12.00 -18.54
C ALA A 56 -11.06 -11.79 -18.69
N LEU A 57 -10.30 -11.83 -17.58
CA LEU A 57 -8.84 -11.68 -17.54
C LEU A 57 -8.14 -12.77 -18.38
N ALA A 58 -8.68 -13.98 -18.41
CA ALA A 58 -8.17 -15.07 -19.24
C ALA A 58 -8.24 -14.78 -20.75
N ARG A 59 -8.93 -13.71 -21.18
CA ARG A 59 -9.05 -13.27 -22.57
C ARG A 59 -8.19 -12.05 -22.90
N TYR A 60 -7.54 -11.43 -21.91
CA TYR A 60 -6.58 -10.34 -22.12
C TYR A 60 -5.24 -10.91 -22.59
N ASP A 61 -4.48 -10.16 -23.40
CA ASP A 61 -3.15 -10.60 -23.84
C ASP A 61 -2.15 -10.61 -22.70
N ARG A 62 -2.21 -9.60 -21.82
CA ARG A 62 -1.45 -9.56 -20.56
C ARG A 62 -2.27 -8.92 -19.46
N VAL A 63 -2.03 -9.39 -18.24
CA VAL A 63 -2.67 -8.91 -17.02
C VAL A 63 -1.57 -8.57 -16.01
N ILE A 64 -1.42 -7.28 -15.73
CA ILE A 64 -0.50 -6.78 -14.72
C ILE A 64 -1.13 -6.97 -13.34
N VAL A 65 -0.40 -7.61 -12.46
CA VAL A 65 -0.71 -7.81 -11.04
C VAL A 65 0.42 -7.29 -10.18
N PHE A 66 0.16 -7.03 -8.88
CA PHE A 66 1.14 -6.34 -8.02
C PHE A 66 2.03 -7.27 -7.19
N SER A 67 1.70 -8.56 -7.13
CA SER A 67 2.44 -9.55 -6.35
C SER A 67 2.35 -10.94 -6.97
N HIS A 68 3.30 -11.80 -6.61
CA HIS A 68 3.26 -13.22 -6.99
C HIS A 68 2.04 -13.92 -6.37
N LEU A 69 1.69 -13.59 -5.12
CA LEU A 69 0.49 -14.12 -4.47
C LEU A 69 -0.78 -13.81 -5.29
N GLN A 70 -0.88 -12.60 -5.82
CA GLN A 70 -2.02 -12.20 -6.65
C GLN A 70 -2.04 -12.97 -7.98
N ALA A 71 -0.88 -13.19 -8.60
CA ALA A 71 -0.75 -14.02 -9.80
C ALA A 71 -1.21 -15.46 -9.51
N ASP A 72 -0.72 -16.08 -8.45
CA ASP A 72 -1.09 -17.44 -8.04
C ASP A 72 -2.60 -17.61 -7.81
N VAL A 73 -3.25 -16.59 -7.21
CA VAL A 73 -4.71 -16.61 -7.01
C VAL A 73 -5.44 -16.60 -8.35
N LEU A 74 -5.04 -15.74 -9.29
CA LEU A 74 -5.67 -15.66 -10.61
C LEU A 74 -5.41 -16.91 -11.44
N GLU A 75 -4.21 -17.49 -11.38
CA GLU A 75 -3.87 -18.73 -12.06
C GLU A 75 -4.75 -19.90 -11.58
N ARG A 76 -4.94 -20.04 -10.26
CA ARG A 76 -5.88 -21.04 -9.69
C ARG A 76 -7.33 -20.83 -10.10
N LEU A 77 -7.70 -19.63 -10.49
CA LEU A 77 -9.03 -19.27 -10.99
C LEU A 77 -9.15 -19.42 -12.52
N GLY A 78 -8.08 -19.91 -13.19
CA GLY A 78 -8.09 -20.26 -14.62
C GLY A 78 -7.56 -19.17 -15.54
N VAL A 79 -6.90 -18.14 -15.04
CA VAL A 79 -6.15 -17.20 -15.87
C VAL A 79 -4.81 -17.86 -16.25
N PRO A 80 -4.46 -18.00 -17.55
CA PRO A 80 -3.20 -18.61 -17.96
C PRO A 80 -1.99 -17.88 -17.39
N SER A 81 -1.02 -18.62 -16.85
CA SER A 81 0.16 -18.03 -16.20
C SER A 81 1.01 -17.17 -17.13
N GLU A 82 1.09 -17.54 -18.42
CA GLU A 82 1.79 -16.77 -19.46
C GLU A 82 1.16 -15.39 -19.75
N ARG A 83 -0.06 -15.16 -19.30
CA ARG A 83 -0.74 -13.87 -19.39
C ARG A 83 -0.56 -12.98 -18.17
N LEU A 84 -0.12 -13.57 -17.05
CA LEU A 84 0.08 -12.86 -15.79
C LEU A 84 1.48 -12.26 -15.73
N VAL A 85 1.58 -10.97 -15.46
CA VAL A 85 2.85 -10.26 -15.32
C VAL A 85 2.88 -9.51 -14.00
N VAL A 86 3.86 -9.80 -13.16
CA VAL A 86 4.00 -9.13 -11.86
C VAL A 86 4.78 -7.82 -12.07
N ILE A 87 4.06 -6.71 -11.98
CA ILE A 87 4.65 -5.36 -12.02
C ILE A 87 4.08 -4.58 -10.83
N PRO A 88 4.81 -4.50 -9.71
CA PRO A 88 4.34 -3.78 -8.54
C PRO A 88 4.28 -2.26 -8.79
N ASN A 89 3.48 -1.55 -7.99
CA ASN A 89 3.49 -0.09 -7.97
C ASN A 89 4.88 0.44 -7.65
N GLY A 90 5.19 1.64 -8.14
CA GLY A 90 6.44 2.34 -7.90
C GLY A 90 6.26 3.60 -7.05
N VAL A 91 7.31 3.95 -6.31
CA VAL A 91 7.43 5.18 -5.53
C VAL A 91 8.59 6.03 -6.05
N ASP A 92 8.46 7.36 -6.03
CA ASP A 92 9.55 8.29 -6.35
C ASP A 92 10.53 8.40 -5.15
N PRO A 93 11.74 7.80 -5.23
CA PRO A 93 12.68 7.77 -4.13
C PRO A 93 13.42 9.11 -3.92
N HIS A 94 13.30 10.06 -4.86
CA HIS A 94 13.86 11.39 -4.71
C HIS A 94 12.94 12.26 -3.86
N ARG A 95 11.64 12.10 -4.01
CA ARG A 95 10.65 12.77 -3.21
C ARG A 95 10.47 12.12 -1.83
N TRP A 96 10.24 10.83 -1.80
CA TRP A 96 10.09 10.05 -0.58
C TRP A 96 11.45 9.54 -0.12
N CYS A 97 12.10 10.33 0.72
CA CYS A 97 13.44 10.03 1.22
C CYS A 97 13.59 10.47 2.69
N PRO A 98 14.54 9.89 3.42
CA PRO A 98 14.87 10.33 4.77
C PRO A 98 15.22 11.82 4.81
N ALA A 99 14.96 12.46 5.93
CA ALA A 99 15.39 13.83 6.16
C ALA A 99 16.91 13.93 6.01
N LYS A 100 17.39 14.89 5.22
CA LYS A 100 18.82 15.13 5.07
C LYS A 100 19.35 15.85 6.30
N PRO A 101 20.47 15.39 6.90
CA PRO A 101 21.09 16.09 8.02
C PRO A 101 21.41 17.55 7.66
N GLY A 102 21.07 18.46 8.54
CA GLY A 102 21.32 19.89 8.34
C GLY A 102 20.38 20.61 7.37
N LEU A 103 19.50 19.90 6.66
CA LEU A 103 18.51 20.52 5.75
C LEU A 103 17.12 20.42 6.35
N LEU A 104 16.59 21.53 6.85
CA LEU A 104 15.22 21.65 7.35
C LEU A 104 14.36 22.36 6.31
N SER A 105 13.49 21.60 5.61
CA SER A 105 12.46 22.22 4.78
C SER A 105 11.43 22.94 5.66
N PRO A 106 10.74 23.98 5.15
CA PRO A 106 9.65 24.64 5.89
C PRO A 106 8.58 23.64 6.38
N ALA A 107 8.21 22.68 5.55
CA ALA A 107 7.26 21.63 5.88
C ALA A 107 7.77 20.76 7.05
N LEU A 108 9.02 20.29 6.99
CA LEU A 108 9.62 19.47 8.04
C LEU A 108 9.70 20.24 9.38
N ASN A 109 10.06 21.52 9.33
CA ASN A 109 10.10 22.35 10.51
C ASN A 109 8.71 22.54 11.14
N SER A 110 7.69 22.82 10.31
CA SER A 110 6.30 22.94 10.76
C SER A 110 5.77 21.67 11.42
N VAL A 111 6.02 20.52 10.77
CA VAL A 111 5.61 19.21 11.32
C VAL A 111 6.31 18.92 12.63
N ARG A 112 7.64 19.16 12.73
CA ARG A 112 8.40 18.96 13.98
C ARG A 112 7.90 19.86 15.13
N GLN A 113 7.59 21.11 14.83
CA GLN A 113 7.02 22.03 15.83
C GLN A 113 5.67 21.53 16.35
N ARG A 114 4.81 21.05 15.45
CA ARG A 114 3.49 20.53 15.82
C ARG A 114 3.58 19.21 16.58
N LEU A 115 4.50 18.32 16.21
CA LEU A 115 4.66 17.00 16.84
C LEU A 115 5.51 17.04 18.11
N GLY A 116 6.40 18.04 18.29
CA GLY A 116 7.30 18.13 19.45
C GLY A 116 8.37 17.03 19.48
N GLN A 117 8.83 16.67 20.70
CA GLN A 117 9.98 15.80 20.93
C GLN A 117 9.63 14.32 21.10
N GLN A 118 8.35 13.96 21.12
CA GLN A 118 7.94 12.56 21.30
C GLN A 118 8.21 11.72 20.07
N ARG A 119 8.56 10.46 20.28
CA ARG A 119 8.72 9.48 19.21
C ARG A 119 7.41 9.26 18.49
N THR A 120 7.42 9.32 17.18
CA THR A 120 6.20 9.34 16.37
C THR A 120 5.96 7.99 15.71
N PHE A 121 4.80 7.42 16.01
CA PHE A 121 4.20 6.30 15.30
C PHE A 121 3.12 6.86 14.38
N LEU A 122 3.10 6.46 13.12
CA LEU A 122 2.28 7.07 12.08
C LEU A 122 1.37 6.05 11.42
N TYR A 123 0.12 6.41 11.26
CA TYR A 123 -0.79 5.85 10.28
C TYR A 123 -1.12 6.94 9.24
N MET A 124 -1.09 6.61 7.97
CA MET A 124 -1.51 7.51 6.89
C MET A 124 -2.35 6.74 5.87
N GLY A 125 -3.63 7.11 5.77
CA GLY A 125 -4.57 6.46 4.86
C GLY A 125 -6.03 6.81 5.14
N ARG A 126 -6.93 6.21 4.37
CA ARG A 126 -8.38 6.38 4.53
C ARG A 126 -8.86 5.79 5.86
N LEU A 127 -9.77 6.47 6.54
CA LEU A 127 -10.39 5.98 7.79
C LEU A 127 -11.68 5.22 7.47
N ALA A 128 -11.52 3.96 7.06
CA ALA A 128 -12.60 3.07 6.63
C ALA A 128 -12.41 1.65 7.21
N THR A 129 -13.45 0.83 7.13
CA THR A 129 -13.49 -0.50 7.78
C THR A 129 -12.36 -1.41 7.32
N GLU A 130 -12.07 -1.43 6.02
CA GLU A 130 -11.03 -2.25 5.41
C GLU A 130 -9.60 -1.85 5.86
N LYS A 131 -9.42 -0.60 6.32
CA LYS A 131 -8.13 -0.12 6.85
C LYS A 131 -7.91 -0.44 8.33
N ASN A 132 -8.96 -0.90 9.03
CA ASN A 132 -8.88 -1.47 10.38
C ASN A 132 -8.13 -0.61 11.41
N VAL A 133 -8.18 0.71 11.26
CA VAL A 133 -7.48 1.66 12.14
C VAL A 133 -7.93 1.52 13.60
N GLU A 134 -9.14 1.05 13.81
CA GLU A 134 -9.66 0.78 15.15
C GLU A 134 -8.81 -0.26 15.90
N ALA A 135 -8.29 -1.28 15.22
CA ALA A 135 -7.42 -2.28 15.84
C ALA A 135 -6.11 -1.65 16.36
N LEU A 136 -5.52 -0.74 15.59
CA LEU A 136 -4.35 0.03 16.03
C LEU A 136 -4.68 0.93 17.23
N LEU A 137 -5.77 1.67 17.16
CA LEU A 137 -6.19 2.56 18.26
C LEU A 137 -6.50 1.81 19.57
N ARG A 138 -7.12 0.63 19.46
CA ARG A 138 -7.35 -0.27 20.61
C ARG A 138 -6.03 -0.75 21.22
N ALA A 139 -5.09 -1.22 20.39
CA ALA A 139 -3.78 -1.66 20.84
C ALA A 139 -3.01 -0.49 21.50
N TRP A 140 -3.01 0.68 20.86
CA TRP A 140 -2.37 1.89 21.37
C TRP A 140 -2.89 2.26 22.77
N ARG A 141 -4.22 2.32 22.94
CA ARG A 141 -4.85 2.62 24.22
C ARG A 141 -4.51 1.61 25.30
N LEU A 142 -4.40 0.31 24.95
CA LEU A 142 -4.05 -0.75 25.90
C LEU A 142 -2.59 -0.70 26.37
N VAL A 143 -1.68 -0.28 25.49
CA VAL A 143 -0.24 -0.20 25.76
C VAL A 143 0.14 1.14 26.35
N SER A 144 -0.46 2.23 25.88
CA SER A 144 -0.15 3.63 26.24
C SER A 144 1.38 3.88 26.31
N PRO A 145 2.11 3.75 25.17
CA PRO A 145 3.57 3.72 25.19
C PRO A 145 4.14 5.09 25.59
N GLN A 146 4.78 5.15 26.75
CA GLN A 146 5.32 6.38 27.32
C GLN A 146 6.39 6.99 26.40
N GLY A 147 6.39 8.33 26.28
CA GLY A 147 7.32 9.06 25.41
C GLY A 147 7.05 8.95 23.91
N CYS A 148 5.97 8.26 23.53
CA CYS A 148 5.53 8.10 22.15
C CYS A 148 4.20 8.80 21.88
N ARG A 149 3.94 9.10 20.61
CA ARG A 149 2.64 9.55 20.13
C ARG A 149 2.24 8.79 18.90
N LEU A 150 0.94 8.61 18.72
CA LEU A 150 0.35 8.08 17.50
C LEU A 150 -0.24 9.23 16.69
N VAL A 151 0.19 9.35 15.43
CA VAL A 151 -0.34 10.35 14.50
C VAL A 151 -1.23 9.63 13.48
N ILE A 152 -2.48 10.06 13.38
CA ILE A 152 -3.46 9.55 12.43
C ILE A 152 -3.69 10.58 11.34
N VAL A 153 -3.20 10.30 10.14
CA VAL A 153 -3.32 11.16 8.96
C VAL A 153 -4.33 10.55 8.00
N GLY A 154 -5.31 11.33 7.62
CA GLY A 154 -6.33 10.93 6.67
C GLY A 154 -7.73 11.27 7.11
N ASP A 155 -8.68 10.90 6.26
CA ASP A 155 -10.13 11.08 6.47
C ASP A 155 -10.90 9.86 6.00
N GLY A 156 -12.18 9.79 6.34
CA GLY A 156 -13.05 8.70 5.91
C GLY A 156 -14.29 8.54 6.79
N PRO A 157 -15.16 7.60 6.42
CA PRO A 157 -16.47 7.44 7.09
C PRO A 157 -16.37 7.12 8.58
N LEU A 158 -15.25 6.55 9.04
CA LEU A 158 -15.07 6.19 10.45
C LEU A 158 -14.42 7.28 11.30
N ARG A 159 -13.96 8.41 10.71
CA ARG A 159 -13.21 9.43 11.43
C ARG A 159 -13.89 9.89 12.70
N SER A 160 -15.13 10.40 12.60
CA SER A 160 -15.82 10.98 13.75
C SER A 160 -16.06 9.96 14.85
N SER A 161 -16.45 8.73 14.50
CA SER A 161 -16.69 7.67 15.48
C SER A 161 -15.40 7.23 16.19
N LEU A 162 -14.31 7.08 15.45
CA LEU A 162 -13.00 6.72 16.01
C LEU A 162 -12.43 7.84 16.88
N GLN A 163 -12.51 9.10 16.45
CA GLN A 163 -12.04 10.24 17.20
C GLN A 163 -12.79 10.41 18.52
N ASN A 164 -14.12 10.23 18.53
CA ASN A 164 -14.92 10.27 19.74
C ASN A 164 -14.60 9.11 20.70
N LYS A 165 -14.32 7.92 20.16
CA LYS A 165 -14.03 6.72 20.95
C LYS A 165 -12.62 6.70 21.53
N PHE A 166 -11.66 7.35 20.86
CA PHE A 166 -10.23 7.36 21.20
C PHE A 166 -9.70 8.79 21.30
N SER A 167 -10.09 9.48 22.36
CA SER A 167 -9.74 10.89 22.64
C SER A 167 -8.51 11.04 23.55
N ASN A 168 -7.57 10.10 23.51
CA ASN A 168 -6.35 10.14 24.30
C ASN A 168 -5.44 11.30 23.87
N THR A 169 -4.72 11.89 24.80
CA THR A 169 -3.84 13.05 24.54
C THR A 169 -2.58 12.71 23.76
N ASP A 170 -2.19 11.44 23.75
CA ASP A 170 -1.06 10.89 23.00
C ASP A 170 -1.41 10.48 21.55
N ILE A 171 -2.69 10.65 21.14
CA ILE A 171 -3.16 10.44 19.78
C ILE A 171 -3.39 11.79 19.11
N VAL A 172 -2.62 12.08 18.06
CA VAL A 172 -2.77 13.29 17.24
C VAL A 172 -3.60 12.98 16.00
N TRP A 173 -4.81 13.50 15.98
CA TRP A 173 -5.68 13.43 14.81
C TRP A 173 -5.30 14.55 13.83
N TRP A 174 -4.44 14.23 12.85
CA TRP A 174 -3.95 15.20 11.87
C TRP A 174 -5.05 15.66 10.91
N GLY A 175 -5.87 14.73 10.46
CA GLY A 175 -6.88 14.94 9.43
C GLY A 175 -6.38 14.62 8.03
N HIS A 176 -7.17 14.98 7.03
CA HIS A 176 -6.76 14.87 5.63
C HIS A 176 -5.62 15.84 5.33
N GLU A 177 -4.55 15.35 4.71
CA GLU A 177 -3.39 16.18 4.33
C GLU A 177 -3.20 16.14 2.81
N PRO A 178 -3.62 17.20 2.11
CA PRO A 178 -3.45 17.29 0.66
C PRO A 178 -2.05 17.74 0.24
N ASP A 179 -1.32 18.44 1.13
CA ASP A 179 0.03 18.93 0.83
C ASP A 179 1.04 17.77 0.87
N LEU A 180 1.64 17.54 -0.28
CA LEU A 180 2.58 16.44 -0.46
C LEU A 180 3.88 16.65 0.33
N ASP A 181 4.35 17.88 0.48
CA ASP A 181 5.57 18.19 1.24
C ASP A 181 5.34 17.99 2.74
N ILE A 182 4.13 18.27 3.24
CA ILE A 182 3.74 17.94 4.63
C ILE A 182 3.65 16.42 4.81
N ARG A 183 3.12 15.67 3.83
CA ARG A 183 3.08 14.19 3.89
C ARG A 183 4.50 13.59 3.93
N VAL A 184 5.42 14.11 3.11
CA VAL A 184 6.84 13.73 3.15
C VAL A 184 7.42 14.04 4.52
N ALA A 185 7.19 15.24 5.06
CA ALA A 185 7.69 15.65 6.36
C ALA A 185 7.14 14.78 7.51
N LEU A 186 5.88 14.35 7.44
CA LEU A 186 5.28 13.43 8.41
C LEU A 186 6.01 12.08 8.42
N LEU A 187 6.31 11.50 7.27
CA LEU A 187 7.09 10.26 7.16
C LEU A 187 8.55 10.46 7.63
N GLN A 188 9.16 11.62 7.34
CA GLN A 188 10.49 11.97 7.82
C GLN A 188 10.56 12.17 9.35
N CYS A 189 9.44 12.49 9.99
CA CYS A 189 9.33 12.59 11.45
C CYS A 189 8.94 11.27 12.11
N ALA A 190 8.38 10.33 11.36
CA ALA A 190 7.91 9.06 11.88
C ALA A 190 9.06 8.06 12.04
N GLU A 191 9.13 7.40 13.20
CA GLU A 191 10.02 6.26 13.41
C GLU A 191 9.39 4.95 12.95
N VAL A 192 8.07 4.83 13.12
CA VAL A 192 7.32 3.63 12.76
C VAL A 192 6.08 4.03 11.98
N PHE A 193 5.89 3.40 10.83
CA PHE A 193 4.66 3.47 10.04
C PHE A 193 3.87 2.17 10.25
N ILE A 194 2.57 2.27 10.54
CA ILE A 194 1.72 1.11 10.82
C ILE A 194 0.52 1.11 9.89
N LEU A 195 0.37 0.03 9.13
CA LEU A 195 -0.73 -0.19 8.20
C LEU A 195 -1.50 -1.48 8.59
N PRO A 196 -2.56 -1.38 9.42
CA PRO A 196 -3.27 -2.54 9.98
C PRO A 196 -4.41 -3.05 9.10
N SER A 197 -4.33 -2.85 7.79
CA SER A 197 -5.39 -3.11 6.82
C SER A 197 -5.84 -4.57 6.80
N LEU A 198 -7.12 -4.81 6.50
CA LEU A 198 -7.67 -6.14 6.26
C LEU A 198 -7.67 -6.50 4.78
N VAL A 199 -7.73 -5.47 3.93
CA VAL A 199 -7.78 -5.60 2.47
C VAL A 199 -6.94 -4.51 1.84
N GLU A 200 -6.00 -4.93 0.99
CA GLU A 200 -5.14 -4.07 0.16
C GLU A 200 -4.97 -4.67 -1.23
N GLY A 201 -4.52 -3.84 -2.18
CA GLY A 201 -3.85 -4.31 -3.38
C GLY A 201 -2.35 -4.31 -3.15
N LEU A 202 -1.73 -3.15 -3.39
CA LEU A 202 -0.39 -2.78 -2.94
C LEU A 202 -0.45 -1.33 -2.47
N SER A 203 -0.16 -1.10 -1.19
CA SER A 203 -0.28 0.21 -0.56
C SER A 203 0.82 1.17 -1.00
N LEU A 204 0.44 2.26 -1.67
CA LEU A 204 1.38 3.35 -1.98
C LEU A 204 1.93 4.00 -0.71
N ALA A 205 1.11 4.16 0.33
CA ALA A 205 1.56 4.73 1.60
C ALA A 205 2.63 3.86 2.29
N LEU A 206 2.57 2.53 2.12
CA LEU A 206 3.62 1.62 2.58
C LEU A 206 4.92 1.84 1.81
N LEU A 207 4.86 1.92 0.47
CA LEU A 207 6.03 2.19 -0.36
C LEU A 207 6.65 3.56 -0.07
N GLU A 208 5.82 4.59 0.15
CA GLU A 208 6.23 5.94 0.55
C GLU A 208 6.97 5.92 1.90
N ALA A 209 6.45 5.17 2.89
CA ALA A 209 7.08 5.00 4.19
C ALA A 209 8.42 4.24 4.09
N MET A 210 8.46 3.15 3.34
CA MET A 210 9.68 2.38 3.10
C MET A 210 10.76 3.26 2.43
N ALA A 211 10.39 3.98 1.37
CA ALA A 211 11.30 4.88 0.66
C ALA A 211 11.79 6.03 1.55
N SER A 212 11.00 6.48 2.50
CA SER A 212 11.38 7.48 3.50
C SER A 212 12.29 6.93 4.60
N GLY A 213 12.55 5.61 4.63
CA GLY A 213 13.41 4.98 5.63
C GLY A 213 12.74 4.80 6.99
N THR A 214 11.41 4.81 7.03
CA THR A 214 10.61 4.59 8.24
C THR A 214 10.45 3.10 8.49
N ALA A 215 10.54 2.63 9.74
CA ALA A 215 10.25 1.24 10.08
C ALA A 215 8.79 0.91 9.75
N CYS A 216 8.55 -0.12 8.94
CA CYS A 216 7.22 -0.45 8.47
C CYS A 216 6.67 -1.68 9.19
N VAL A 217 5.41 -1.57 9.64
CA VAL A 217 4.60 -2.65 10.18
C VAL A 217 3.32 -2.70 9.37
N ALA A 218 3.06 -3.78 8.68
CA ALA A 218 1.83 -3.96 7.91
C ALA A 218 1.24 -5.35 8.12
N THR A 219 -0.03 -5.49 7.88
CA THR A 219 -0.69 -6.79 7.82
C THR A 219 -0.38 -7.48 6.49
N ASP A 220 -0.48 -8.79 6.48
CA ASP A 220 -0.40 -9.62 5.27
C ASP A 220 -1.71 -9.49 4.46
N ALA A 221 -1.98 -8.28 4.00
CA ALA A 221 -3.14 -7.94 3.19
C ALA A 221 -2.70 -7.60 1.76
N GLY A 222 -3.20 -8.35 0.79
CA GLY A 222 -2.80 -8.18 -0.61
C GLY A 222 -1.30 -8.40 -0.83
N ALA A 223 -0.62 -7.43 -1.43
CA ALA A 223 0.81 -7.49 -1.70
C ALA A 223 1.69 -6.93 -0.55
N ASP A 224 1.11 -6.35 0.49
CA ASP A 224 1.87 -5.61 1.52
C ASP A 224 2.79 -6.55 2.32
N GLY A 225 2.38 -7.81 2.57
CA GLY A 225 3.23 -8.83 3.19
C GLY A 225 4.47 -9.13 2.36
N GLU A 226 4.30 -9.40 1.06
CA GLU A 226 5.40 -9.70 0.11
C GLU A 226 6.39 -8.52 0.01
N VAL A 227 5.89 -7.29 0.06
CA VAL A 227 6.73 -6.08 0.01
C VAL A 227 7.66 -5.97 1.22
N LEU A 228 7.24 -6.43 2.39
CA LEU A 228 8.02 -6.40 3.62
C LEU A 228 8.90 -7.64 3.86
N GLU A 229 8.90 -8.61 2.96
CA GLU A 229 9.76 -9.80 3.04
C GLU A 229 11.25 -9.46 3.14
N GLY A 230 12.07 -10.46 3.51
CA GLY A 230 13.51 -10.31 3.64
C GLY A 230 13.94 -9.40 4.79
N GLY A 231 13.04 -9.17 5.78
CA GLY A 231 13.31 -8.33 6.94
C GLY A 231 13.23 -6.83 6.66
N ALA A 232 12.53 -6.43 5.59
CA ALA A 232 12.28 -5.02 5.25
C ALA A 232 11.19 -4.37 6.14
N GLY A 233 10.54 -5.15 6.98
CA GLY A 233 9.54 -4.69 7.92
C GLY A 233 8.99 -5.84 8.76
N ILE A 234 7.92 -5.58 9.48
CA ILE A 234 7.22 -6.57 10.30
C ILE A 234 5.85 -6.83 9.68
N VAL A 235 5.58 -8.09 9.38
CA VAL A 235 4.31 -8.53 8.80
C VAL A 235 3.44 -9.12 9.90
N LEU A 236 2.20 -8.64 10.01
CA LEU A 236 1.19 -9.12 10.93
C LEU A 236 0.15 -9.96 10.18
N SER A 237 -0.41 -10.95 10.83
CA SER A 237 -1.62 -11.59 10.31
C SER A 237 -2.79 -10.60 10.29
N THR A 238 -3.66 -10.68 9.31
CA THR A 238 -4.93 -9.93 9.27
C THR A 238 -5.89 -10.34 10.39
N GLN A 239 -5.65 -11.49 11.06
CA GLN A 239 -6.43 -11.94 12.20
C GLN A 239 -5.78 -11.52 13.52
N GLY A 240 -6.57 -11.00 14.46
CA GLY A 240 -6.08 -10.64 15.78
C GLY A 240 -5.08 -9.47 15.80
N VAL A 241 -5.18 -8.53 14.86
CA VAL A 241 -4.27 -7.38 14.69
C VAL A 241 -4.05 -6.61 16.00
N THR A 242 -5.13 -6.36 16.78
CA THR A 242 -5.02 -5.67 18.08
C THR A 242 -4.08 -6.39 19.03
N THR A 243 -4.15 -7.72 19.12
CA THR A 243 -3.30 -8.53 20.02
C THR A 243 -1.86 -8.52 19.57
N GLN A 244 -1.62 -8.66 18.26
CA GLN A 244 -0.27 -8.61 17.70
C GLN A 244 0.37 -7.23 17.92
N LEU A 245 -0.35 -6.14 17.63
CA LEU A 245 0.13 -4.79 17.88
C LEU A 245 0.35 -4.53 19.38
N ARG A 246 -0.50 -5.03 20.27
CA ARG A 246 -0.32 -4.89 21.73
C ARG A 246 1.02 -5.50 22.19
N THR A 247 1.44 -6.60 21.59
CA THR A 247 2.73 -7.24 21.89
C THR A 247 3.90 -6.50 21.23
N LEU A 248 3.70 -5.98 20.02
CA LEU A 248 4.76 -5.37 19.21
C LEU A 248 5.09 -3.93 19.62
N LEU A 249 4.09 -3.12 19.96
CA LEU A 249 4.28 -1.69 20.29
C LEU A 249 5.30 -1.45 21.40
N PRO A 250 5.31 -2.20 22.53
CA PRO A 250 6.35 -2.06 23.55
C PRO A 250 7.75 -2.37 23.00
N VAL A 251 7.89 -3.39 22.17
CA VAL A 251 9.19 -3.77 21.58
C VAL A 251 9.73 -2.63 20.70
N LEU A 252 8.89 -2.07 19.84
CA LEU A 252 9.28 -0.94 18.97
C LEU A 252 9.59 0.32 19.79
N ARG A 253 8.88 0.56 20.89
CA ARG A 253 9.19 1.64 21.81
C ARG A 253 10.55 1.44 22.47
N ASP A 254 10.84 0.25 22.96
CA ASP A 254 12.01 -0.01 23.81
C ASP A 254 13.29 -0.28 23.00
N GLN A 255 13.15 -0.54 21.68
CA GLN A 255 14.24 -0.92 20.78
C GLN A 255 14.44 0.07 19.61
N PRO A 256 14.92 1.31 19.86
CA PRO A 256 15.10 2.31 18.80
C PRO A 256 16.14 1.89 17.74
N VAL A 257 17.13 1.07 18.13
CA VAL A 257 18.10 0.51 17.16
C VAL A 257 17.43 -0.45 16.20
N LEU A 258 16.47 -1.26 16.67
CA LEU A 258 15.68 -2.14 15.83
C LEU A 258 14.83 -1.34 14.84
N THR A 259 14.15 -0.28 15.29
CA THR A 259 13.34 0.56 14.38
C THR A 259 14.19 1.24 13.33
N ALA A 260 15.37 1.76 13.70
CA ALA A 260 16.30 2.36 12.74
C ALA A 260 16.79 1.35 11.68
N GLU A 261 17.13 0.13 12.11
CA GLU A 261 17.57 -0.92 11.18
C GLU A 261 16.44 -1.41 10.26
N LEU A 262 15.22 -1.58 10.78
CA LEU A 262 14.05 -1.91 9.97
C LEU A 262 13.78 -0.83 8.90
N GLY A 263 13.84 0.44 9.28
CA GLY A 263 13.68 1.56 8.34
C GLY A 263 14.77 1.58 7.25
N ARG A 264 16.03 1.31 7.64
CA ARG A 264 17.14 1.21 6.67
C ARG A 264 16.91 0.07 5.67
N ARG A 265 16.48 -1.11 6.13
CA ARG A 265 16.18 -2.26 5.25
C ARG A 265 14.97 -2.00 4.37
N ALA A 266 13.92 -1.39 4.93
CA ALA A 266 12.76 -0.97 4.16
C ALA A 266 13.17 -0.10 2.97
N ARG A 267 14.00 0.93 3.21
CA ARG A 267 14.48 1.81 2.14
C ARG A 267 15.31 1.08 1.10
N ILE A 268 16.25 0.23 1.51
CA ILE A 268 17.07 -0.55 0.57
C ILE A 268 16.15 -1.36 -0.36
N ARG A 269 15.16 -2.06 0.19
CA ARG A 269 14.22 -2.86 -0.61
C ARG A 269 13.34 -1.99 -1.51
N ALA A 270 12.88 -0.82 -1.04
CA ALA A 270 12.12 0.11 -1.86
C ALA A 270 12.92 0.61 -3.07
N LEU A 271 14.19 0.97 -2.85
CA LEU A 271 15.10 1.42 -3.91
C LEU A 271 15.45 0.29 -4.89
N ASP A 272 15.60 -0.93 -4.39
CA ASP A 272 15.93 -2.07 -5.23
C ASP A 272 14.77 -2.55 -6.10
N ARG A 273 13.51 -2.50 -5.60
CA ARG A 273 12.39 -3.20 -6.25
C ARG A 273 11.19 -2.32 -6.62
N TYR A 274 10.97 -1.21 -5.92
CA TYR A 274 9.70 -0.48 -5.96
C TYR A 274 9.84 0.98 -6.37
N THR A 275 10.83 1.32 -7.20
CA THR A 275 10.93 2.68 -7.75
C THR A 275 9.98 2.89 -8.93
N ILE A 276 9.51 4.13 -9.10
CA ILE A 276 8.63 4.48 -10.21
C ILE A 276 9.30 4.22 -11.57
N ASN A 277 10.62 4.44 -11.69
CA ASN A 277 11.34 4.18 -12.93
C ASN A 277 11.31 2.69 -13.28
N ARG A 278 11.57 1.79 -12.32
CA ARG A 278 11.46 0.34 -12.56
C ARG A 278 10.05 -0.09 -13.01
N ASN A 279 9.02 0.52 -12.42
CA ASN A 279 7.65 0.25 -12.82
C ASN A 279 7.39 0.69 -14.27
N ILE A 280 7.83 1.90 -14.64
CA ILE A 280 7.69 2.44 -16.00
C ILE A 280 8.47 1.57 -17.00
N ASP A 281 9.76 1.28 -16.73
CA ASP A 281 10.61 0.45 -17.58
C ASP A 281 9.97 -0.93 -17.83
N ALA A 282 9.41 -1.56 -16.79
CA ALA A 282 8.74 -2.86 -16.90
C ALA A 282 7.46 -2.79 -17.77
N ILE A 283 6.69 -1.71 -17.65
CA ILE A 283 5.49 -1.50 -18.48
C ILE A 283 5.89 -1.22 -19.94
N GLU A 284 6.91 -0.43 -20.18
CA GLU A 284 7.42 -0.14 -21.53
C GLU A 284 7.92 -1.43 -22.21
N MET A 285 8.71 -2.23 -21.50
CA MET A 285 9.17 -3.54 -21.99
C MET A 285 8.00 -4.46 -22.36
N LEU A 286 6.96 -4.49 -21.51
CA LEU A 286 5.75 -5.28 -21.78
C LEU A 286 5.03 -4.83 -23.05
N TYR A 287 4.92 -3.52 -23.27
CA TYR A 287 4.29 -2.98 -24.47
C TYR A 287 5.08 -3.29 -25.73
N ASP A 288 6.40 -3.11 -25.67
CA ASP A 288 7.29 -3.39 -26.80
C ASP A 288 7.24 -4.87 -27.19
N ASP A 289 7.23 -5.79 -26.24
CA ASP A 289 7.11 -7.23 -26.49
C ASP A 289 5.80 -7.57 -27.22
N LEU A 290 4.68 -7.04 -26.73
CA LEU A 290 3.37 -7.27 -27.35
C LEU A 290 3.28 -6.71 -28.78
N LEU A 291 3.79 -5.50 -29.00
CA LEU A 291 3.74 -4.86 -30.32
C LEU A 291 4.66 -5.58 -31.33
N ARG A 292 5.83 -6.07 -30.92
CA ARG A 292 6.72 -6.89 -31.76
C ARG A 292 6.07 -8.23 -32.10
N THR A 293 5.46 -8.89 -31.14
CA THR A 293 4.77 -10.16 -31.37
C THR A 293 3.63 -10.01 -32.38
N GLN A 294 2.88 -8.93 -32.29
CA GLN A 294 1.80 -8.63 -33.22
C GLN A 294 2.33 -8.35 -34.65
N ALA A 295 3.43 -7.57 -34.75
CA ALA A 295 4.04 -7.25 -36.05
C ALA A 295 4.60 -8.48 -36.75
N LEU A 296 4.99 -9.52 -36.01
CA LEU A 296 5.45 -10.80 -36.62
C LEU A 296 4.30 -11.72 -37.00
N ALA A 297 3.10 -11.51 -36.45
CA ALA A 297 1.91 -12.33 -36.74
C ALA A 297 1.04 -11.75 -37.88
N ALA A 298 1.27 -10.51 -38.27
CA ALA A 298 0.57 -9.81 -39.36
C ALA A 298 1.32 -9.96 -40.70
#